data_da33b7e0969c9b047bf7164ac09d3b18
#
_entry.id   da33b7e0969c9b047bf7164ac09d3b18
#
_cell.length_a   1.000
_cell.length_b   1.000
_cell.length_c   1.000
_cell.angle_alpha   90.00
_cell.angle_beta   90.00
_cell.angle_gamma   90.00
#
_symmetry.space_group_name_H-M   'P 1'
#
loop_
_entity.id
_entity.type
_entity.pdbx_description
1 polymer ?
#
loop_
_entity_poly.entity_id
_entity_poly.type
_entity_poly.pdbx_seq_one_letter_code
_entity_poly.pdbx_strand_id
1 'polypeptide(L)'
;MDYVNFGNTGLKVSRLCLGCMSFGEPDRGQHEWTLTEAASRPLIRKAIESGINFFDTANMYSGGSSEEIVGRALKDFANRDEVVVATKAHFPWRLAPNTMGLSRKSLFAAIDDSLQRLGTDYVDLFQIHRFDPSTPIAETMEALHDIVKAGKARYIGASSMWAWQFQKMQNTARAHGWTPFVSMQNYVNLLYREEEREMLPLCRDQGIAVMPWSPLARGRLTRDWDEKTERSETDRVQGLLYTKAVEADKKVVETVDEVAKERGVPRAQVAMAWLLHKPGITSPIIGATKMSHLDDAVAATELKLTDDEIARLEAPYVPHEVVGLEMAPPFDVKVTLKG
;
A
#
# COMPACT_ATOMS: atom_id res chain seq x y z
N MET A 1 -12.18 5.35 15.88
CA MET A 1 -11.46 5.53 14.57
C MET A 1 -11.64 6.95 14.09
N ASP A 2 -10.55 7.66 13.88
CA ASP A 2 -10.60 9.04 13.36
C ASP A 2 -10.59 9.03 11.84
N TYR A 3 -11.21 10.08 11.26
CA TYR A 3 -11.22 10.33 9.82
C TYR A 3 -10.50 11.64 9.51
N VAL A 4 -9.62 11.58 8.51
CA VAL A 4 -8.79 12.71 8.09
C VAL A 4 -9.02 13.02 6.60
N ASN A 5 -8.68 14.23 6.17
CA ASN A 5 -8.67 14.54 4.75
C ASN A 5 -7.54 13.76 4.05
N PHE A 6 -7.84 13.25 2.88
CA PHE A 6 -6.86 12.57 2.03
C PHE A 6 -6.00 13.61 1.29
N GLY A 7 -4.90 14.01 1.94
CA GLY A 7 -4.09 15.14 1.48
C GLY A 7 -4.92 16.44 1.37
N ASN A 8 -4.65 17.21 0.33
CA ASN A 8 -5.38 18.46 0.04
C ASN A 8 -6.70 18.23 -0.72
N THR A 9 -7.37 17.11 -0.47
CA THR A 9 -8.69 16.81 -1.05
C THR A 9 -9.80 16.90 -0.02
N GLY A 10 -11.05 16.92 -0.48
CA GLY A 10 -12.23 16.80 0.39
C GLY A 10 -12.55 15.35 0.80
N LEU A 11 -11.82 14.34 0.27
CA LEU A 11 -12.07 12.93 0.57
C LEU A 11 -11.69 12.62 2.02
N LYS A 12 -12.61 11.97 2.75
CA LYS A 12 -12.38 11.52 4.14
C LYS A 12 -12.02 10.05 4.19
N VAL A 13 -10.88 9.74 4.80
CA VAL A 13 -10.41 8.37 5.02
C VAL A 13 -10.15 8.10 6.50
N SER A 14 -10.33 6.87 6.92
CA SER A 14 -9.90 6.40 8.24
C SER A 14 -8.37 6.48 8.38
N ARG A 15 -7.89 6.66 9.62
CA ARG A 15 -6.44 6.68 9.94
C ARG A 15 -5.73 5.36 9.62
N LEU A 16 -6.48 4.33 9.26
CA LEU A 16 -5.97 3.04 8.78
C LEU A 16 -6.61 2.69 7.44
N CYS A 17 -5.82 2.10 6.54
CA CYS A 17 -6.29 1.52 5.29
C CYS A 17 -6.15 0.00 5.34
N LEU A 18 -7.18 -0.76 5.02
CA LEU A 18 -7.07 -2.22 4.92
C LEU A 18 -6.42 -2.60 3.59
N GLY A 19 -5.21 -3.18 3.67
CA GLY A 19 -4.51 -3.75 2.53
C GLY A 19 -5.03 -5.14 2.20
N CYS A 20 -5.52 -5.31 0.98
CA CYS A 20 -6.21 -6.51 0.54
C CYS A 20 -5.30 -7.51 -0.22
N MET A 21 -3.98 -7.32 -0.20
CA MET A 21 -3.03 -8.26 -0.82
C MET A 21 -3.09 -9.66 -0.18
N SER A 22 -3.52 -9.76 1.08
CA SER A 22 -3.69 -11.03 1.78
C SER A 22 -4.94 -11.81 1.38
N PHE A 23 -5.84 -11.20 0.62
CA PHE A 23 -7.11 -11.80 0.19
C PHE A 23 -7.01 -12.22 -1.27
N GLY A 24 -7.34 -13.46 -1.57
CA GLY A 24 -7.26 -14.00 -2.93
C GLY A 24 -7.22 -15.51 -2.94
N GLU A 25 -7.46 -16.09 -4.10
CA GLU A 25 -7.34 -17.53 -4.28
C GLU A 25 -5.86 -17.92 -4.31
N PRO A 26 -5.39 -18.81 -3.41
CA PRO A 26 -3.97 -19.16 -3.27
C PRO A 26 -3.32 -19.72 -4.53
N ASP A 27 -4.11 -20.38 -5.39
CA ASP A 27 -3.68 -20.99 -6.65
C ASP A 27 -3.64 -20.01 -7.85
N ARG A 28 -4.16 -18.78 -7.68
CA ARG A 28 -4.24 -17.76 -8.74
C ARG A 28 -3.13 -16.71 -8.68
N GLY A 29 -2.17 -16.81 -7.76
CA GLY A 29 -1.21 -15.73 -7.55
C GLY A 29 0.18 -16.17 -7.16
N GLN A 30 0.98 -15.20 -6.70
CA GLN A 30 2.38 -15.42 -6.32
C GLN A 30 2.55 -15.81 -4.84
N HIS A 31 1.47 -15.73 -4.05
CA HIS A 31 1.50 -15.90 -2.60
C HIS A 31 0.55 -17.02 -2.17
N GLU A 32 1.12 -18.16 -1.82
CA GLU A 32 0.38 -19.34 -1.33
C GLU A 32 -0.32 -19.10 0.02
N TRP A 33 0.15 -18.09 0.78
CA TRP A 33 -0.39 -17.69 2.09
C TRP A 33 -1.61 -16.76 2.01
N THR A 34 -2.16 -16.49 0.84
CA THR A 34 -3.38 -15.68 0.71
C THR A 34 -4.60 -16.43 1.24
N LEU A 35 -5.56 -15.67 1.73
CA LEU A 35 -6.80 -16.17 2.31
C LEU A 35 -7.89 -16.25 1.24
N THR A 36 -8.55 -17.39 1.18
CA THR A 36 -9.75 -17.59 0.34
C THR A 36 -10.86 -16.60 0.71
N GLU A 37 -11.87 -16.45 -0.13
CA GLU A 37 -12.99 -15.55 0.15
C GLU A 37 -13.67 -15.86 1.50
N ALA A 38 -13.91 -17.13 1.80
CA ALA A 38 -14.53 -17.53 3.07
C ALA A 38 -13.74 -17.07 4.30
N ALA A 39 -12.41 -17.11 4.25
CA ALA A 39 -11.54 -16.65 5.32
C ALA A 39 -11.34 -15.11 5.33
N SER A 40 -11.44 -14.46 4.17
CA SER A 40 -11.24 -13.02 4.01
C SER A 40 -12.45 -12.19 4.45
N ARG A 41 -13.67 -12.64 4.14
CA ARG A 41 -14.90 -11.89 4.41
C ARG A 41 -15.09 -11.48 5.87
N PRO A 42 -14.85 -12.34 6.89
CA PRO A 42 -14.94 -11.93 8.27
C PRO A 42 -13.98 -10.81 8.65
N LEU A 43 -12.76 -10.78 8.07
CA LEU A 43 -11.77 -9.73 8.30
C LEU A 43 -12.20 -8.40 7.68
N ILE A 44 -12.72 -8.42 6.45
CA ILE A 44 -13.26 -7.22 5.77
C ILE A 44 -14.44 -6.66 6.57
N ARG A 45 -15.36 -7.51 7.02
CA ARG A 45 -16.49 -7.11 7.87
C ARG A 45 -16.01 -6.48 9.17
N LYS A 46 -15.09 -7.13 9.88
CA LYS A 46 -14.51 -6.60 11.13
C LYS A 46 -13.85 -5.24 10.93
N ALA A 47 -13.13 -5.04 9.80
CA ALA A 47 -12.53 -3.75 9.48
C ALA A 47 -13.59 -2.64 9.35
N ILE A 48 -14.68 -2.90 8.62
CA ILE A 48 -15.81 -1.97 8.47
C ILE A 48 -16.44 -1.67 9.85
N GLU A 49 -16.74 -2.70 10.64
CA GLU A 49 -17.32 -2.56 11.99
C GLU A 49 -16.39 -1.79 12.96
N SER A 50 -15.06 -1.82 12.71
CA SER A 50 -14.06 -1.04 13.45
C SER A 50 -13.92 0.41 12.93
N GLY A 51 -14.70 0.81 11.94
CA GLY A 51 -14.70 2.16 11.35
C GLY A 51 -13.63 2.37 10.27
N ILE A 52 -12.99 1.31 9.75
CA ILE A 52 -12.11 1.43 8.59
C ILE A 52 -12.97 1.57 7.35
N ASN A 53 -12.87 2.71 6.66
CA ASN A 53 -13.60 2.97 5.42
C ASN A 53 -12.71 2.91 4.17
N PHE A 54 -11.41 2.61 4.30
CA PHE A 54 -10.44 2.67 3.22
C PHE A 54 -9.85 1.28 2.93
N PHE A 55 -9.97 0.83 1.67
CA PHE A 55 -9.60 -0.51 1.20
C PHE A 55 -8.67 -0.39 0.00
N ASP A 56 -7.48 -1.00 0.08
CA ASP A 56 -6.45 -0.93 -0.95
C ASP A 56 -6.17 -2.31 -1.54
N THR A 57 -6.47 -2.48 -2.83
CA THR A 57 -6.17 -3.69 -3.60
C THR A 57 -5.28 -3.36 -4.81
N ALA A 58 -5.10 -4.28 -5.74
CA ALA A 58 -4.42 -4.10 -7.02
C ALA A 58 -4.86 -5.16 -8.03
N ASN A 59 -4.79 -4.82 -9.33
CA ASN A 59 -5.15 -5.71 -10.42
C ASN A 59 -4.35 -7.02 -10.42
N MET A 60 -3.11 -7.02 -9.91
CA MET A 60 -2.22 -8.18 -9.90
C MET A 60 -2.40 -9.09 -8.67
N TYR A 61 -3.03 -8.62 -7.58
CA TYR A 61 -3.11 -9.38 -6.35
C TYR A 61 -3.92 -10.67 -6.57
N SER A 62 -3.23 -11.80 -6.40
CA SER A 62 -3.76 -13.15 -6.65
C SER A 62 -4.48 -13.25 -8.02
N GLY A 63 -3.83 -12.72 -9.08
CA GLY A 63 -4.37 -12.76 -10.44
C GLY A 63 -5.75 -12.09 -10.58
N GLY A 64 -6.01 -11.05 -9.80
CA GLY A 64 -7.26 -10.29 -9.77
C GLY A 64 -8.32 -10.81 -8.79
N SER A 65 -8.14 -11.99 -8.19
CA SER A 65 -9.14 -12.53 -7.24
C SER A 65 -9.27 -11.69 -5.96
N SER A 66 -8.23 -10.92 -5.59
CA SER A 66 -8.34 -9.94 -4.51
C SER A 66 -9.44 -8.90 -4.79
N GLU A 67 -9.46 -8.32 -5.99
CA GLU A 67 -10.49 -7.36 -6.38
C GLU A 67 -11.89 -8.00 -6.40
N GLU A 68 -12.01 -9.24 -6.89
CA GLU A 68 -13.28 -9.99 -6.90
C GLU A 68 -13.84 -10.21 -5.49
N ILE A 69 -13.00 -10.64 -4.56
CA ILE A 69 -13.39 -10.88 -3.14
C ILE A 69 -13.77 -9.57 -2.45
N VAL A 70 -12.92 -8.53 -2.61
CA VAL A 70 -13.16 -7.21 -1.99
C VAL A 70 -14.45 -6.61 -2.52
N GLY A 71 -14.67 -6.65 -3.84
CA GLY A 71 -15.88 -6.12 -4.47
C GLY A 71 -17.17 -6.77 -3.92
N ARG A 72 -17.19 -8.10 -3.87
CA ARG A 72 -18.35 -8.84 -3.31
C ARG A 72 -18.56 -8.54 -1.82
N ALA A 73 -17.47 -8.53 -1.05
CA ALA A 73 -17.56 -8.27 0.39
C ALA A 73 -18.07 -6.84 0.69
N LEU A 74 -17.55 -5.82 0.00
CA LEU A 74 -17.98 -4.44 0.19
C LEU A 74 -19.42 -4.22 -0.23
N LYS A 75 -19.86 -4.88 -1.32
CA LYS A 75 -21.27 -4.85 -1.76
C LYS A 75 -22.23 -5.38 -0.69
N ASP A 76 -21.81 -6.41 0.06
CA ASP A 76 -22.64 -7.06 1.07
C ASP A 76 -22.59 -6.35 2.42
N PHE A 77 -21.49 -5.66 2.76
CA PHE A 77 -21.23 -5.19 4.13
C PHE A 77 -21.20 -3.67 4.27
N ALA A 78 -21.17 -2.90 3.17
CA ALA A 78 -21.08 -1.44 3.23
C ALA A 78 -21.92 -0.77 2.13
N ASN A 79 -22.25 0.50 2.34
CA ASN A 79 -22.74 1.36 1.26
C ASN A 79 -21.54 1.86 0.43
N ARG A 80 -21.66 1.81 -0.90
CA ARG A 80 -20.54 2.16 -1.80
C ARG A 80 -20.03 3.59 -1.63
N ASP A 81 -20.89 4.53 -1.28
CA ASP A 81 -20.57 5.95 -1.08
C ASP A 81 -19.96 6.26 0.29
N GLU A 82 -19.99 5.31 1.23
CA GLU A 82 -19.36 5.45 2.56
C GLU A 82 -17.93 4.90 2.59
N VAL A 83 -17.53 4.10 1.59
CA VAL A 83 -16.23 3.46 1.54
C VAL A 83 -15.34 4.01 0.42
N VAL A 84 -14.05 4.01 0.66
CA VAL A 84 -13.01 4.42 -0.29
C VAL A 84 -12.30 3.18 -0.80
N VAL A 85 -12.42 2.92 -2.11
CA VAL A 85 -11.82 1.77 -2.78
C VAL A 85 -10.68 2.23 -3.66
N ALA A 86 -9.48 1.72 -3.38
CA ALA A 86 -8.29 1.95 -4.19
C ALA A 86 -7.86 0.67 -4.91
N THR A 87 -7.47 0.81 -6.17
CA THR A 87 -6.77 -0.24 -6.91
C THR A 87 -5.57 0.32 -7.68
N LYS A 88 -4.76 -0.57 -8.27
CA LYS A 88 -3.49 -0.19 -8.91
C LYS A 88 -3.30 -0.89 -10.24
N ALA A 89 -2.57 -0.24 -11.14
CA ALA A 89 -2.09 -0.82 -12.40
C ALA A 89 -0.58 -0.56 -12.58
N HIS A 90 0.08 -1.39 -13.28
CA HIS A 90 1.44 -1.45 -13.79
C HIS A 90 1.84 -2.90 -14.03
N PHE A 91 1.75 -3.74 -12.98
CA PHE A 91 2.08 -5.17 -13.09
C PHE A 91 0.98 -5.92 -13.84
N PRO A 92 1.34 -7.00 -14.57
CA PRO A 92 0.36 -7.75 -15.32
C PRO A 92 -0.59 -8.56 -14.41
N TRP A 93 -1.87 -8.56 -14.72
CA TRP A 93 -2.86 -9.48 -14.13
C TRP A 93 -3.06 -10.72 -15.02
N ARG A 94 -2.53 -10.69 -16.23
CA ARG A 94 -2.40 -11.79 -17.19
C ARG A 94 -1.17 -11.58 -18.04
N LEU A 95 -0.59 -12.65 -18.59
CA LEU A 95 0.63 -12.57 -19.38
C LEU A 95 0.29 -12.42 -20.87
N ALA A 96 0.26 -11.19 -21.36
CA ALA A 96 0.04 -10.87 -22.77
C ALA A 96 0.67 -9.51 -23.12
N PRO A 97 0.96 -9.19 -24.37
CA PRO A 97 1.35 -7.86 -24.79
C PRO A 97 0.33 -6.81 -24.37
N ASN A 98 0.78 -5.63 -23.94
CA ASN A 98 -0.03 -4.50 -23.51
C ASN A 98 -0.90 -4.75 -22.25
N THR A 99 -0.57 -5.76 -21.43
CA THR A 99 -1.25 -6.01 -20.13
C THR A 99 -0.41 -5.57 -18.94
N MET A 100 0.69 -4.88 -19.17
CA MET A 100 1.61 -4.34 -18.17
C MET A 100 2.11 -2.96 -18.58
N GLY A 101 2.75 -2.25 -17.64
CA GLY A 101 3.27 -0.90 -17.85
C GLY A 101 2.18 0.16 -17.74
N LEU A 102 2.53 1.39 -18.12
CA LEU A 102 1.67 2.57 -17.95
C LEU A 102 1.28 3.24 -19.26
N SER A 103 1.38 2.52 -20.39
CA SER A 103 0.88 3.06 -21.65
C SER A 103 -0.62 3.34 -21.58
N ARG A 104 -1.11 4.30 -22.35
CA ARG A 104 -2.53 4.63 -22.44
C ARG A 104 -3.39 3.40 -22.65
N LYS A 105 -2.99 2.51 -23.57
CA LYS A 105 -3.71 1.27 -23.85
C LYS A 105 -3.80 0.34 -22.63
N SER A 106 -2.67 0.17 -21.94
CA SER A 106 -2.61 -0.69 -20.75
C SER A 106 -3.43 -0.13 -19.59
N LEU A 107 -3.36 1.18 -19.33
CA LEU A 107 -4.09 1.82 -18.24
C LEU A 107 -5.61 1.73 -18.41
N PHE A 108 -6.14 1.99 -19.62
CA PHE A 108 -7.57 1.88 -19.89
C PHE A 108 -8.06 0.43 -19.75
N ALA A 109 -7.32 -0.54 -20.30
CA ALA A 109 -7.68 -1.96 -20.14
C ALA A 109 -7.61 -2.38 -18.66
N ALA A 110 -6.59 -1.93 -17.91
CA ALA A 110 -6.43 -2.27 -16.51
C ALA A 110 -7.57 -1.73 -15.63
N ILE A 111 -7.98 -0.47 -15.82
CA ILE A 111 -9.10 0.08 -15.03
C ILE A 111 -10.41 -0.61 -15.37
N ASP A 112 -10.69 -0.90 -16.64
CA ASP A 112 -11.93 -1.57 -17.05
C ASP A 112 -12.03 -2.99 -16.49
N ASP A 113 -10.95 -3.77 -16.58
CA ASP A 113 -10.87 -5.09 -15.98
C ASP A 113 -10.98 -5.04 -14.44
N SER A 114 -10.42 -4.03 -13.78
CA SER A 114 -10.52 -3.83 -12.33
C SER A 114 -11.94 -3.49 -11.89
N LEU A 115 -12.61 -2.58 -12.59
CA LEU A 115 -14.03 -2.23 -12.33
C LEU A 115 -14.94 -3.45 -12.47
N GLN A 116 -14.70 -4.27 -13.50
CA GLN A 116 -15.46 -5.52 -13.71
C GLN A 116 -15.25 -6.49 -12.53
N ARG A 117 -14.00 -6.70 -12.07
CA ARG A 117 -13.71 -7.59 -10.95
C ARG A 117 -14.25 -7.08 -9.62
N LEU A 118 -14.15 -5.77 -9.37
CA LEU A 118 -14.70 -5.10 -8.19
C LEU A 118 -16.25 -5.03 -8.21
N GLY A 119 -16.88 -5.19 -9.38
CA GLY A 119 -18.32 -5.07 -9.54
C GLY A 119 -18.86 -3.66 -9.24
N THR A 120 -18.13 -2.62 -9.66
CA THR A 120 -18.45 -1.21 -9.44
C THR A 120 -18.17 -0.38 -10.69
N ASP A 121 -18.83 0.77 -10.84
CA ASP A 121 -18.66 1.66 -11.99
C ASP A 121 -17.47 2.61 -11.83
N TYR A 122 -16.92 2.76 -10.63
CA TYR A 122 -15.77 3.62 -10.35
C TYR A 122 -14.97 3.13 -9.15
N VAL A 123 -13.69 3.49 -9.13
CA VAL A 123 -12.86 3.47 -7.92
C VAL A 123 -12.67 4.89 -7.39
N ASP A 124 -12.46 5.01 -6.09
CA ASP A 124 -12.18 6.31 -5.49
C ASP A 124 -10.75 6.74 -5.80
N LEU A 125 -9.80 5.80 -5.76
CA LEU A 125 -8.39 6.05 -6.02
C LEU A 125 -7.83 5.02 -7.02
N PHE A 126 -7.35 5.50 -8.17
CA PHE A 126 -6.60 4.68 -9.12
C PHE A 126 -5.11 5.03 -9.05
N GLN A 127 -4.26 4.04 -8.75
CA GLN A 127 -2.85 4.26 -8.49
C GLN A 127 -1.97 3.64 -9.56
N ILE A 128 -0.88 4.31 -9.94
CA ILE A 128 0.22 3.62 -10.61
C ILE A 128 1.02 2.87 -9.54
N HIS A 129 1.22 1.56 -9.75
CA HIS A 129 1.85 0.67 -8.78
C HIS A 129 3.38 0.87 -8.73
N ARG A 130 3.97 1.27 -9.85
CA ARG A 130 5.39 1.62 -10.01
C ARG A 130 5.53 2.67 -11.13
N PHE A 131 6.65 3.36 -11.15
CA PHE A 131 7.05 4.16 -12.29
C PHE A 131 7.41 3.26 -13.48
N ASP A 132 7.00 3.64 -14.69
CA ASP A 132 7.32 2.93 -15.92
C ASP A 132 8.31 3.76 -16.75
N PRO A 133 9.60 3.40 -16.78
CA PRO A 133 10.59 4.12 -17.54
C PRO A 133 10.45 3.94 -19.07
N SER A 134 9.65 2.95 -19.50
CA SER A 134 9.45 2.63 -20.92
C SER A 134 8.31 3.44 -21.57
N THR A 135 7.47 4.09 -20.75
CA THR A 135 6.35 4.90 -21.24
C THR A 135 6.62 6.40 -21.00
N PRO A 136 6.43 7.27 -22.00
CA PRO A 136 6.54 8.71 -21.80
C PRO A 136 5.62 9.21 -20.68
N ILE A 137 6.15 10.03 -19.78
CA ILE A 137 5.39 10.57 -18.64
C ILE A 137 4.12 11.29 -19.10
N ALA A 138 4.17 12.04 -20.20
CA ALA A 138 3.02 12.75 -20.72
C ALA A 138 1.89 11.80 -21.13
N GLU A 139 2.22 10.68 -21.81
CA GLU A 139 1.22 9.66 -22.19
C GLU A 139 0.53 9.06 -20.96
N THR A 140 1.31 8.71 -19.93
CA THR A 140 0.79 8.18 -18.68
C THR A 140 -0.15 9.18 -17.98
N MET A 141 0.30 10.45 -17.84
CA MET A 141 -0.48 11.45 -17.11
C MET A 141 -1.75 11.86 -17.86
N GLU A 142 -1.70 11.97 -19.18
CA GLU A 142 -2.88 12.23 -20.01
C GLU A 142 -3.88 11.09 -19.92
N ALA A 143 -3.42 9.83 -20.01
CA ALA A 143 -4.29 8.66 -19.86
C ALA A 143 -4.99 8.60 -18.50
N LEU A 144 -4.27 8.89 -17.42
CA LEU A 144 -4.84 8.96 -16.07
C LEU A 144 -5.86 10.11 -15.93
N HIS A 145 -5.57 11.28 -16.51
CA HIS A 145 -6.53 12.39 -16.56
C HIS A 145 -7.81 11.98 -17.29
N ASP A 146 -7.71 11.34 -18.44
CA ASP A 146 -8.86 10.89 -19.22
C ASP A 146 -9.68 9.81 -18.48
N ILE A 147 -9.03 8.92 -17.73
CA ILE A 147 -9.72 7.94 -16.86
C ILE A 147 -10.55 8.67 -15.79
N VAL A 148 -10.02 9.73 -15.17
CA VAL A 148 -10.77 10.56 -14.22
C VAL A 148 -11.93 11.29 -14.93
N LYS A 149 -11.69 11.87 -16.10
CA LYS A 149 -12.73 12.57 -16.89
C LYS A 149 -13.83 11.61 -17.34
N ALA A 150 -13.50 10.35 -17.64
CA ALA A 150 -14.47 9.30 -17.96
C ALA A 150 -15.26 8.82 -16.73
N GLY A 151 -14.95 9.32 -15.52
CA GLY A 151 -15.65 8.95 -14.29
C GLY A 151 -15.29 7.58 -13.72
N LYS A 152 -14.28 6.89 -14.28
CA LYS A 152 -13.84 5.56 -13.85
C LYS A 152 -13.00 5.61 -12.55
N ALA A 153 -12.36 6.73 -12.25
CA ALA A 153 -11.68 7.02 -11.00
C ALA A 153 -12.03 8.43 -10.51
N ARG A 154 -12.14 8.62 -9.19
CA ARG A 154 -12.36 9.95 -8.61
C ARG A 154 -11.04 10.70 -8.43
N TYR A 155 -10.01 9.99 -7.97
CA TYR A 155 -8.67 10.50 -7.73
C TYR A 155 -7.63 9.56 -8.32
N ILE A 156 -6.43 10.09 -8.54
CA ILE A 156 -5.27 9.29 -8.96
C ILE A 156 -4.14 9.42 -7.95
N GLY A 157 -3.37 8.35 -7.80
CA GLY A 157 -2.23 8.25 -6.89
C GLY A 157 -1.04 7.56 -7.52
N ALA A 158 0.09 7.63 -6.83
CA ALA A 158 1.32 6.95 -7.23
C ALA A 158 1.84 6.05 -6.10
N SER A 159 2.68 5.08 -6.45
CA SER A 159 3.34 4.20 -5.49
C SER A 159 4.79 4.01 -5.84
N SER A 160 5.65 4.01 -4.82
CA SER A 160 7.07 3.61 -4.84
C SER A 160 7.84 4.05 -6.09
N MET A 161 8.35 5.26 -6.06
CA MET A 161 9.22 5.83 -7.09
C MET A 161 10.15 6.88 -6.47
N TRP A 162 11.14 7.32 -7.20
CA TRP A 162 12.02 8.40 -6.78
C TRP A 162 11.25 9.73 -6.67
N ALA A 163 11.62 10.58 -5.72
CA ALA A 163 10.99 11.88 -5.53
C ALA A 163 11.04 12.75 -6.79
N TRP A 164 12.16 12.74 -7.54
CA TRP A 164 12.27 13.46 -8.80
C TRP A 164 11.32 12.95 -9.90
N GLN A 165 11.04 11.62 -9.94
CA GLN A 165 10.08 11.04 -10.88
C GLN A 165 8.66 11.53 -10.55
N PHE A 166 8.28 11.44 -9.28
CA PHE A 166 6.98 11.93 -8.80
C PHE A 166 6.81 13.43 -9.10
N GLN A 167 7.81 14.25 -8.74
CA GLN A 167 7.78 15.70 -9.02
C GLN A 167 7.66 15.99 -10.52
N LYS A 168 8.37 15.25 -11.36
CA LYS A 168 8.29 15.42 -12.81
C LYS A 168 6.90 15.10 -13.35
N MET A 169 6.27 14.02 -12.86
CA MET A 169 4.88 13.66 -13.22
C MET A 169 3.90 14.73 -12.78
N GLN A 170 4.01 15.23 -11.53
CA GLN A 170 3.20 16.33 -11.01
C GLN A 170 3.33 17.60 -11.83
N ASN A 171 4.54 17.98 -12.20
CA ASN A 171 4.80 19.16 -13.04
C ASN A 171 4.22 19.00 -14.45
N THR A 172 4.33 17.80 -15.03
CA THR A 172 3.74 17.50 -16.34
C THR A 172 2.21 17.65 -16.28
N ALA A 173 1.56 17.10 -15.28
CA ALA A 173 0.11 17.26 -15.10
C ALA A 173 -0.29 18.73 -14.99
N ARG A 174 0.39 19.50 -14.12
CA ARG A 174 0.08 20.94 -13.93
C ARG A 174 0.30 21.76 -15.19
N ALA A 175 1.38 21.50 -15.92
CA ALA A 175 1.71 22.23 -17.14
C ALA A 175 0.67 22.07 -18.26
N HIS A 176 -0.03 20.93 -18.28
CA HIS A 176 -1.07 20.62 -19.28
C HIS A 176 -2.51 20.78 -18.74
N GLY A 177 -2.69 21.19 -17.49
CA GLY A 177 -4.01 21.28 -16.88
C GLY A 177 -4.66 19.91 -16.63
N TRP A 178 -3.86 18.86 -16.53
CA TRP A 178 -4.33 17.50 -16.21
C TRP A 178 -4.45 17.26 -14.71
N THR A 179 -5.17 16.21 -14.34
CA THR A 179 -5.33 15.77 -12.96
C THR A 179 -3.99 15.37 -12.35
N PRO A 180 -3.54 16.00 -11.24
CA PRO A 180 -2.32 15.59 -10.55
C PRO A 180 -2.60 14.42 -9.60
N PHE A 181 -1.55 13.73 -9.16
CA PHE A 181 -1.64 12.77 -8.07
C PHE A 181 -2.00 13.45 -6.75
N VAL A 182 -2.88 12.82 -5.97
CA VAL A 182 -3.26 13.27 -4.63
C VAL A 182 -2.65 12.41 -3.52
N SER A 183 -2.03 11.28 -3.87
CA SER A 183 -1.42 10.38 -2.89
C SER A 183 -0.13 9.75 -3.37
N MET A 184 0.70 9.38 -2.39
CA MET A 184 1.88 8.54 -2.54
C MET A 184 1.78 7.35 -1.58
N GLN A 185 1.89 6.15 -2.16
CA GLN A 185 1.97 4.89 -1.42
C GLN A 185 3.41 4.38 -1.44
N ASN A 186 4.16 4.58 -0.37
CA ASN A 186 5.58 4.30 -0.29
C ASN A 186 5.95 3.33 0.83
N TYR A 187 7.19 2.84 0.84
CA TYR A 187 7.71 1.91 1.83
C TYR A 187 8.27 2.67 3.02
N VAL A 188 7.56 2.68 4.15
CA VAL A 188 8.01 3.35 5.38
C VAL A 188 7.63 2.53 6.60
N ASN A 189 8.60 2.24 7.44
CA ASN A 189 8.44 1.64 8.77
C ASN A 189 9.72 1.87 9.59
N LEU A 190 9.77 1.40 10.83
CA LEU A 190 10.94 1.56 11.71
C LEU A 190 12.23 0.95 11.16
N LEU A 191 12.15 -0.09 10.30
CA LEU A 191 13.31 -0.71 9.65
C LEU A 191 13.71 -0.02 8.35
N TYR A 192 12.85 0.82 7.78
CA TYR A 192 13.14 1.48 6.51
C TYR A 192 12.59 2.91 6.52
N ARG A 193 13.48 3.89 6.57
CA ARG A 193 13.16 5.30 6.73
C ARG A 193 13.72 6.19 5.61
N GLU A 194 14.18 5.59 4.51
CA GLU A 194 14.84 6.33 3.42
C GLU A 194 13.91 7.35 2.73
N GLU A 195 12.60 7.12 2.76
CA GLU A 195 11.60 8.05 2.25
C GLU A 195 11.53 9.37 3.05
N GLU A 196 12.06 9.39 4.28
CA GLU A 196 12.15 10.60 5.11
C GLU A 196 13.13 11.64 4.53
N ARG A 197 14.01 11.24 3.61
CA ARG A 197 15.02 12.14 3.00
C ARG A 197 14.39 13.14 2.04
N GLU A 198 13.54 12.67 1.12
CA GLU A 198 12.98 13.51 0.06
C GLU A 198 11.48 13.28 -0.16
N MET A 199 10.99 12.04 -0.28
CA MET A 199 9.61 11.79 -0.67
C MET A 199 8.61 12.31 0.36
N LEU A 200 8.81 12.06 1.66
CA LEU A 200 7.91 12.57 2.71
C LEU A 200 7.93 14.09 2.82
N PRO A 201 9.10 14.78 2.80
CA PRO A 201 9.15 16.23 2.69
C PRO A 201 8.40 16.78 1.47
N LEU A 202 8.59 16.19 0.29
CA LEU A 202 7.91 16.56 -0.94
C LEU A 202 6.39 16.39 -0.82
N CYS A 203 5.93 15.27 -0.27
CA CYS A 203 4.51 15.03 -0.07
C CYS A 203 3.89 16.07 0.88
N ARG A 204 4.59 16.43 1.95
CA ARG A 204 4.12 17.48 2.89
C ARG A 204 4.04 18.85 2.23
N ASP A 205 5.09 19.23 1.46
CA ASP A 205 5.13 20.50 0.73
C ASP A 205 3.95 20.63 -0.25
N GLN A 206 3.58 19.55 -0.93
CA GLN A 206 2.51 19.54 -1.92
C GLN A 206 1.13 19.16 -1.37
N GLY A 207 1.01 18.83 -0.09
CA GLY A 207 -0.24 18.38 0.51
C GLY A 207 -0.74 17.03 -0.02
N ILE A 208 0.19 16.13 -0.36
CA ILE A 208 -0.09 14.79 -0.87
C ILE A 208 -0.33 13.84 0.30
N ALA A 209 -1.39 13.03 0.22
CA ALA A 209 -1.65 11.98 1.20
C ALA A 209 -0.58 10.89 1.13
N VAL A 210 -0.08 10.46 2.29
CA VAL A 210 0.92 9.40 2.36
C VAL A 210 0.31 8.13 2.97
N MET A 211 0.44 7.02 2.24
CA MET A 211 -0.12 5.71 2.56
C MET A 211 1.00 4.66 2.66
N PRO A 212 1.73 4.54 3.76
CA PRO A 212 2.83 3.58 3.85
C PRO A 212 2.37 2.13 3.72
N TRP A 213 3.03 1.36 2.85
CA TRP A 213 2.87 -0.09 2.80
C TRP A 213 3.89 -0.81 3.68
N SER A 214 3.55 -2.03 4.13
CA SER A 214 4.34 -2.83 5.08
C SER A 214 4.72 -2.07 6.38
N PRO A 215 3.77 -1.43 7.07
CA PRO A 215 4.03 -0.65 8.28
C PRO A 215 4.69 -1.46 9.40
N LEU A 216 4.43 -2.77 9.45
CA LEU A 216 5.02 -3.70 10.42
C LEU A 216 6.18 -4.53 9.83
N ALA A 217 6.82 -4.03 8.76
CA ALA A 217 7.96 -4.69 8.11
C ALA A 217 7.68 -6.17 7.80
N ARG A 218 6.49 -6.48 7.23
CA ARG A 218 6.02 -7.84 6.91
C ARG A 218 6.05 -8.78 8.14
N GLY A 219 5.81 -8.22 9.33
CA GLY A 219 5.77 -8.93 10.60
C GLY A 219 7.10 -8.99 11.37
N ARG A 220 8.20 -8.45 10.84
CA ARG A 220 9.48 -8.42 11.57
C ARG A 220 9.43 -7.53 12.83
N LEU A 221 8.63 -6.48 12.82
CA LEU A 221 8.42 -5.60 13.98
C LEU A 221 7.42 -6.17 15.02
N THR A 222 6.91 -7.39 14.84
CA THR A 222 5.88 -7.97 15.72
C THR A 222 6.35 -9.18 16.52
N ARG A 223 7.57 -9.67 16.26
CA ARG A 223 8.13 -10.89 16.85
C ARG A 223 9.65 -10.80 16.92
N ASP A 224 10.27 -11.78 17.55
CA ASP A 224 11.72 -11.87 17.58
C ASP A 224 12.30 -12.09 16.17
N TRP A 225 13.48 -11.55 15.93
CA TRP A 225 14.08 -11.53 14.59
C TRP A 225 14.24 -12.92 13.97
N ASP A 226 14.63 -13.89 14.78
CA ASP A 226 14.92 -15.25 14.33
C ASP A 226 13.69 -16.18 14.34
N GLU A 227 12.53 -15.66 14.81
CA GLU A 227 11.26 -16.40 14.78
C GLU A 227 10.76 -16.57 13.34
N LYS A 228 10.53 -17.83 12.95
CA LYS A 228 10.04 -18.21 11.64
C LYS A 228 8.53 -18.39 11.65
N THR A 229 7.90 -17.96 10.59
CA THR A 229 6.48 -18.20 10.31
C THR A 229 6.34 -18.70 8.87
N GLU A 230 5.27 -19.42 8.56
CA GLU A 230 4.96 -19.86 7.19
C GLU A 230 5.12 -18.74 6.17
N ARG A 231 4.59 -17.56 6.47
CA ARG A 231 4.75 -16.38 5.62
C ARG A 231 6.21 -15.94 5.50
N SER A 232 7.00 -15.99 6.57
CA SER A 232 8.41 -15.55 6.51
C SER A 232 9.27 -16.48 5.67
N GLU A 233 8.88 -17.73 5.51
CA GLU A 233 9.60 -18.75 4.72
C GLU A 233 9.16 -18.72 3.25
N THR A 234 7.92 -18.35 2.95
CA THR A 234 7.35 -18.36 1.58
C THR A 234 7.30 -16.99 0.91
N ASP A 235 7.40 -15.90 1.67
CA ASP A 235 7.34 -14.53 1.12
C ASP A 235 8.68 -14.11 0.49
N ARG A 236 8.81 -14.29 -0.82
CA ARG A 236 10.00 -13.94 -1.60
C ARG A 236 10.42 -12.46 -1.49
N VAL A 237 9.47 -11.56 -1.22
CA VAL A 237 9.75 -10.12 -1.09
C VAL A 237 10.55 -9.81 0.18
N GLN A 238 10.39 -10.60 1.26
CA GLN A 238 11.19 -10.43 2.47
C GLN A 238 12.70 -10.56 2.20
N GLY A 239 13.09 -11.53 1.38
CA GLY A 239 14.49 -11.75 1.00
C GLY A 239 15.11 -10.59 0.22
N LEU A 240 14.30 -9.75 -0.43
CA LEU A 240 14.77 -8.57 -1.16
C LEU A 240 14.90 -7.34 -0.26
N LEU A 241 14.08 -7.22 0.79
CA LEU A 241 13.96 -6.01 1.60
C LEU A 241 14.85 -6.00 2.85
N TYR A 242 15.15 -7.18 3.46
CA TYR A 242 15.70 -7.25 4.83
C TYR A 242 17.01 -8.06 4.95
N THR A 243 17.84 -8.07 3.92
CA THR A 243 19.08 -8.88 3.92
C THR A 243 20.36 -8.10 4.17
N LYS A 244 20.35 -6.78 4.06
CA LYS A 244 21.58 -5.98 4.02
C LYS A 244 21.95 -5.28 5.32
N ALA A 245 21.00 -5.00 6.22
CA ALA A 245 21.24 -4.27 7.47
C ALA A 245 20.82 -5.07 8.72
N VAL A 246 20.95 -6.39 8.68
CA VAL A 246 20.40 -7.33 9.66
C VAL A 246 20.71 -6.98 11.11
N GLU A 247 21.98 -6.66 11.41
CA GLU A 247 22.39 -6.35 12.80
C GLU A 247 21.81 -5.05 13.33
N ALA A 248 21.63 -4.04 12.48
CA ALA A 248 20.97 -2.79 12.87
C ALA A 248 19.46 -3.00 13.01
N ASP A 249 18.85 -3.76 12.08
CA ASP A 249 17.44 -4.09 12.12
C ASP A 249 17.05 -4.88 13.37
N LYS A 250 17.90 -5.82 13.81
CA LYS A 250 17.72 -6.54 15.08
C LYS A 250 17.63 -5.58 16.27
N LYS A 251 18.54 -4.59 16.36
CA LYS A 251 18.51 -3.59 17.43
C LYS A 251 17.23 -2.76 17.43
N VAL A 252 16.70 -2.40 16.25
CA VAL A 252 15.41 -1.72 16.16
C VAL A 252 14.29 -2.62 16.70
N VAL A 253 14.27 -3.91 16.33
CA VAL A 253 13.25 -4.87 16.81
C VAL A 253 13.35 -5.07 18.33
N GLU A 254 14.56 -5.16 18.88
CA GLU A 254 14.81 -5.25 20.33
C GLU A 254 14.28 -4.01 21.05
N THR A 255 14.54 -2.81 20.52
CA THR A 255 14.02 -1.56 21.12
C THR A 255 12.50 -1.48 21.06
N VAL A 256 11.87 -1.96 19.97
CA VAL A 256 10.40 -2.06 19.90
C VAL A 256 9.85 -3.00 20.98
N ASP A 257 10.55 -4.12 21.25
CA ASP A 257 10.18 -5.07 22.30
C ASP A 257 10.27 -4.45 23.69
N GLU A 258 11.36 -3.70 23.96
CA GLU A 258 11.54 -3.00 25.24
C GLU A 258 10.40 -2.02 25.52
N VAL A 259 10.13 -1.12 24.55
CA VAL A 259 9.04 -0.13 24.68
C VAL A 259 7.68 -0.82 24.82
N ALA A 260 7.45 -1.90 24.07
CA ALA A 260 6.22 -2.68 24.15
C ALA A 260 6.01 -3.31 25.54
N LYS A 261 7.07 -3.89 26.12
CA LYS A 261 7.06 -4.44 27.48
C LYS A 261 6.83 -3.36 28.54
N GLU A 262 7.50 -2.23 28.46
CA GLU A 262 7.32 -1.09 29.37
C GLU A 262 5.88 -0.57 29.36
N ARG A 263 5.25 -0.55 28.17
CA ARG A 263 3.86 -0.11 27.98
C ARG A 263 2.83 -1.21 28.27
N GLY A 264 3.22 -2.48 28.36
CA GLY A 264 2.30 -3.61 28.50
C GLY A 264 1.40 -3.83 27.28
N VAL A 265 1.89 -3.51 26.06
CA VAL A 265 1.14 -3.65 24.80
C VAL A 265 1.93 -4.49 23.78
N PRO A 266 1.26 -5.08 22.76
CA PRO A 266 1.95 -5.77 21.68
C PRO A 266 2.92 -4.88 20.89
N ARG A 267 4.03 -5.43 20.42
CA ARG A 267 5.02 -4.74 19.54
C ARG A 267 4.37 -4.11 18.31
N ALA A 268 3.36 -4.80 17.74
CA ALA A 268 2.61 -4.30 16.59
C ALA A 268 1.97 -2.93 16.85
N GLN A 269 1.44 -2.71 18.07
CA GLN A 269 0.85 -1.44 18.45
C GLN A 269 1.89 -0.33 18.55
N VAL A 270 3.07 -0.60 19.14
CA VAL A 270 4.17 0.37 19.24
C VAL A 270 4.67 0.78 17.85
N ALA A 271 4.96 -0.19 16.98
CA ALA A 271 5.47 0.08 15.64
C ALA A 271 4.45 0.85 14.78
N MET A 272 3.17 0.53 14.91
CA MET A 272 2.09 1.23 14.19
C MET A 272 1.87 2.63 14.75
N ALA A 273 1.87 2.80 16.08
CA ALA A 273 1.74 4.10 16.74
C ALA A 273 2.87 5.04 16.36
N TRP A 274 4.11 4.54 16.27
CA TRP A 274 5.24 5.33 15.77
C TRP A 274 4.97 5.87 14.36
N LEU A 275 4.52 5.02 13.44
CA LEU A 275 4.23 5.43 12.07
C LEU A 275 3.08 6.44 11.98
N LEU A 276 2.01 6.23 12.75
CA LEU A 276 0.87 7.14 12.85
C LEU A 276 1.24 8.51 13.44
N HIS A 277 2.33 8.57 14.21
CA HIS A 277 2.86 9.80 14.81
C HIS A 277 3.71 10.64 13.84
N LYS A 278 4.25 10.01 12.78
CA LYS A 278 5.10 10.70 11.80
C LYS A 278 4.32 11.79 11.06
N PRO A 279 4.88 13.03 10.99
CA PRO A 279 4.23 14.12 10.27
C PRO A 279 4.03 13.80 8.78
N GLY A 280 2.81 13.98 8.29
CA GLY A 280 2.46 13.76 6.89
C GLY A 280 1.93 12.36 6.59
N ILE A 281 2.03 11.39 7.50
CA ILE A 281 1.41 10.08 7.33
C ILE A 281 -0.12 10.20 7.47
N THR A 282 -0.83 9.79 6.42
CA THR A 282 -2.29 9.90 6.34
C THR A 282 -2.98 8.63 6.82
N SER A 283 -2.69 7.49 6.18
CA SER A 283 -3.38 6.23 6.41
C SER A 283 -2.46 5.05 6.06
N PRO A 284 -1.70 4.48 7.02
CA PRO A 284 -0.90 3.29 6.79
C PRO A 284 -1.75 2.11 6.33
N ILE A 285 -1.19 1.31 5.40
CA ILE A 285 -1.85 0.13 4.85
C ILE A 285 -1.54 -1.08 5.72
N ILE A 286 -2.54 -1.52 6.47
CA ILE A 286 -2.43 -2.68 7.34
C ILE A 286 -2.82 -3.97 6.60
N GLY A 287 -2.01 -5.01 6.72
CA GLY A 287 -2.35 -6.36 6.27
C GLY A 287 -2.90 -7.19 7.43
N ALA A 288 -4.02 -7.87 7.22
CA ALA A 288 -4.61 -8.72 8.23
C ALA A 288 -4.86 -10.13 7.68
N THR A 289 -4.43 -11.16 8.44
CA THR A 289 -4.75 -12.57 8.23
C THR A 289 -5.38 -13.21 9.46
N LYS A 290 -5.49 -12.46 10.57
CA LYS A 290 -6.13 -12.84 11.83
C LYS A 290 -6.89 -11.64 12.38
N MET A 291 -7.94 -11.88 13.18
CA MET A 291 -8.71 -10.81 13.83
C MET A 291 -7.85 -9.94 14.75
N SER A 292 -6.93 -10.55 15.49
CA SER A 292 -5.99 -9.84 16.37
C SER A 292 -5.14 -8.80 15.64
N HIS A 293 -4.82 -8.99 14.36
CA HIS A 293 -4.08 -8.00 13.57
C HIS A 293 -4.88 -6.70 13.39
N LEU A 294 -6.20 -6.82 13.22
CA LEU A 294 -7.09 -5.66 13.14
C LEU A 294 -7.26 -5.00 14.51
N ASP A 295 -7.45 -5.81 15.56
CA ASP A 295 -7.61 -5.30 16.93
C ASP A 295 -6.36 -4.52 17.37
N ASP A 296 -5.15 -5.06 17.11
CA ASP A 296 -3.88 -4.38 17.40
C ASP A 296 -3.72 -3.08 16.58
N ALA A 297 -4.06 -3.11 15.29
CA ALA A 297 -3.95 -1.92 14.44
C ALA A 297 -4.91 -0.81 14.89
N VAL A 298 -6.14 -1.16 15.27
CA VAL A 298 -7.13 -0.21 15.80
C VAL A 298 -6.67 0.35 17.14
N ALA A 299 -6.19 -0.50 18.05
CA ALA A 299 -5.67 -0.07 19.36
C ALA A 299 -4.47 0.89 19.21
N ALA A 300 -3.63 0.68 18.20
CA ALA A 300 -2.48 1.55 17.92
C ALA A 300 -2.89 3.01 17.58
N THR A 301 -4.11 3.24 17.08
CA THR A 301 -4.58 4.61 16.79
C THR A 301 -4.77 5.46 18.06
N GLU A 302 -4.99 4.81 19.18
CA GLU A 302 -5.17 5.46 20.50
C GLU A 302 -3.85 5.55 21.30
N LEU A 303 -2.82 4.77 20.92
CA LEU A 303 -1.56 4.72 21.63
C LEU A 303 -0.72 5.97 21.33
N LYS A 304 -0.50 6.80 22.36
CA LYS A 304 0.35 7.99 22.27
C LYS A 304 1.74 7.65 22.82
N LEU A 305 2.72 7.68 21.93
CA LEU A 305 4.13 7.57 22.30
C LEU A 305 4.65 8.94 22.78
N THR A 306 5.53 8.94 23.78
CA THR A 306 6.23 10.14 24.20
C THR A 306 7.39 10.46 23.25
N ASP A 307 7.88 11.71 23.28
CA ASP A 307 9.04 12.13 22.47
C ASP A 307 10.29 11.29 22.80
N ASP A 308 10.46 10.90 24.07
CA ASP A 308 11.56 10.04 24.50
C ASP A 308 11.47 8.63 23.91
N GLU A 309 10.27 8.03 23.93
CA GLU A 309 10.04 6.72 23.31
C GLU A 309 10.27 6.76 21.79
N ILE A 310 9.82 7.83 21.11
CA ILE A 310 10.07 8.04 19.69
C ILE A 310 11.57 8.14 19.43
N ALA A 311 12.30 8.94 20.23
CA ALA A 311 13.74 9.09 20.10
C ALA A 311 14.46 7.75 20.31
N ARG A 312 14.07 6.96 21.32
CA ARG A 312 14.61 5.62 21.58
C ARG A 312 14.36 4.66 20.41
N LEU A 313 13.14 4.62 19.87
CA LEU A 313 12.78 3.78 18.73
C LEU A 313 13.55 4.13 17.47
N GLU A 314 13.91 5.38 17.29
CA GLU A 314 14.63 5.88 16.12
C GLU A 314 16.17 5.79 16.24
N ALA A 315 16.71 5.78 17.46
CA ALA A 315 18.15 5.82 17.71
C ALA A 315 18.97 4.67 17.07
N PRO A 316 18.49 3.41 17.04
CA PRO A 316 19.25 2.31 16.45
C PRO A 316 19.21 2.27 14.93
N TYR A 317 18.37 3.11 14.26
CA TYR A 317 18.26 3.11 12.81
C TYR A 317 19.56 3.53 12.14
N VAL A 318 19.97 2.79 11.13
CA VAL A 318 21.07 3.18 10.23
C VAL A 318 20.53 3.32 8.80
N PRO A 319 21.10 4.21 7.97
CA PRO A 319 20.71 4.35 6.58
C PRO A 319 20.80 3.04 5.80
N HIS A 320 19.79 2.76 5.02
CA HIS A 320 19.70 1.58 4.17
C HIS A 320 19.95 1.92 2.70
N GLU A 321 20.32 0.91 1.92
CA GLU A 321 20.18 1.03 0.48
C GLU A 321 18.70 1.20 0.11
N VAL A 322 18.44 2.03 -0.89
CA VAL A 322 17.08 2.23 -1.39
C VAL A 322 16.57 0.94 -2.03
N VAL A 323 15.44 0.45 -1.53
CA VAL A 323 14.80 -0.80 -1.99
C VAL A 323 13.31 -0.56 -2.29
N GLY A 324 12.73 -1.44 -3.09
CA GLY A 324 11.28 -1.42 -3.37
C GLY A 324 10.83 -0.41 -4.41
N LEU A 325 11.71 0.46 -4.95
CA LEU A 325 11.38 1.40 -6.02
C LEU A 325 11.45 0.72 -7.40
N GLU A 326 12.52 0.00 -7.64
CA GLU A 326 12.73 -0.78 -8.86
C GLU A 326 12.57 -2.26 -8.51
N MET A 327 11.36 -2.74 -8.56
CA MET A 327 11.14 -4.18 -8.63
C MET A 327 11.18 -4.53 -10.11
N ALA A 328 12.25 -5.22 -10.52
CA ALA A 328 12.22 -5.91 -11.80
C ALA A 328 10.92 -6.71 -11.86
N PRO A 329 10.18 -6.65 -12.97
CA PRO A 329 9.02 -7.54 -13.12
C PRO A 329 9.51 -8.93 -12.77
N PRO A 330 8.78 -9.71 -11.96
CA PRO A 330 9.19 -11.04 -11.51
C PRO A 330 9.30 -12.04 -12.68
N PHE A 331 9.28 -11.55 -13.91
CA PHE A 331 9.15 -12.33 -15.11
C PHE A 331 10.11 -11.81 -16.20
N ASP A 332 11.12 -12.60 -16.49
CA ASP A 332 11.63 -12.73 -17.87
C ASP A 332 10.51 -13.38 -18.71
N VAL A 333 9.44 -12.64 -18.95
CA VAL A 333 8.34 -13.17 -19.74
C VAL A 333 8.66 -12.97 -21.20
N LYS A 334 9.13 -14.02 -21.85
CA LYS A 334 8.99 -14.13 -23.30
C LYS A 334 7.52 -14.25 -23.61
N VAL A 335 6.89 -13.10 -23.92
CA VAL A 335 5.51 -13.06 -24.36
C VAL A 335 5.46 -13.56 -25.79
N THR A 336 4.95 -14.77 -25.99
CA THR A 336 4.63 -15.29 -27.32
C THR A 336 3.19 -14.95 -27.64
N LEU A 337 2.96 -14.23 -28.75
CA LEU A 337 1.62 -14.07 -29.29
C LEU A 337 1.12 -15.47 -29.67
N LYS A 338 -0.04 -15.87 -29.13
CA LYS A 338 -0.76 -17.00 -29.71
C LYS A 338 -1.28 -16.52 -31.07
N GLY A 339 -0.77 -17.17 -32.14
CA GLY A 339 -1.30 -17.02 -33.48
C GLY A 339 -2.74 -17.54 -33.58
#